data_8055fa691e9e9ef1ac626b71030bbb15
#
_entry.id   8055fa691e9e9ef1ac626b71030bbb15
#
_cell.length_a   1.000
_cell.length_b   1.000
_cell.length_c   1.000
_cell.angle_alpha   90.00
_cell.angle_beta   90.00
_cell.angle_gamma   90.00
#
_symmetry.space_group_name_H-M   'P 1'
#
loop_
_entity.id
_entity.type
_entity.pdbx_description
1 polymer ?
#
loop_
_entity_poly.entity_id
_entity_poly.type
_entity_poly.pdbx_seq_one_letter_code
_entity_poly.pdbx_strand_id
1 'polypeptide(L)'
;MTGHPVQVWWARLEDARTGLRALLDPVERVRYESTVDPAGRGRFLVGCALSRLVLGELLGLPPADVPLRRVCPRCGGPHGKVHLALPPDGPASTPAGIPADIASDTPAGTPSAYDRSVAFSVAFSVTHSGALVGVAVCRGGEVGLDVEESHADMDVDSAARVALSDAELAALYARPTVERQPAFLRTWTRKEAVLKALGVGLGVPLRELEVSGPEHPPAVLAWPARLATRPHLMSMADMVVDGVHPAAVAVAVAGAGDGGGQGGADGVRVTVHDGSGALAAYDR
;
A
#
# COMPACT_ATOMS: atom_id res chain seq x y z
N MET A 1 12.97 9.34 -20.06
CA MET A 1 12.23 8.24 -19.41
C MET A 1 12.05 8.63 -17.95
N THR A 2 10.96 9.30 -17.64
CA THR A 2 10.63 9.85 -16.31
C THR A 2 9.57 8.96 -15.65
N GLY A 3 9.97 7.76 -15.19
CA GLY A 3 9.08 6.90 -14.42
C GLY A 3 8.83 7.44 -13.00
N HIS A 4 7.65 7.14 -12.40
CA HIS A 4 7.34 7.50 -11.03
C HIS A 4 8.31 6.81 -10.06
N PRO A 5 9.12 7.57 -9.29
CA PRO A 5 10.03 6.99 -8.32
C PRO A 5 9.23 6.48 -7.11
N VAL A 6 9.39 5.21 -6.81
CA VAL A 6 8.86 4.57 -5.60
C VAL A 6 10.01 3.99 -4.80
N GLN A 7 10.06 4.31 -3.53
CA GLN A 7 11.00 3.72 -2.59
C GLN A 7 10.27 2.66 -1.78
N VAL A 8 10.86 1.48 -1.63
CA VAL A 8 10.28 0.35 -0.92
C VAL A 8 11.26 -0.17 0.12
N TRP A 9 10.82 -0.26 1.37
CA TRP A 9 11.56 -0.83 2.48
C TRP A 9 10.98 -2.18 2.86
N TRP A 10 11.84 -3.19 3.00
CA TRP A 10 11.46 -4.50 3.48
C TRP A 10 12.04 -4.77 4.86
N ALA A 11 11.19 -5.25 5.76
CA ALA A 11 11.51 -5.70 7.11
C ALA A 11 10.85 -7.06 7.37
N ARG A 12 11.15 -7.65 8.53
CA ARG A 12 10.67 -8.97 8.89
C ARG A 12 9.92 -8.97 10.21
N LEU A 13 9.08 -9.99 10.38
CA LEU A 13 8.36 -10.21 11.63
C LEU A 13 9.31 -10.30 12.84
N GLU A 14 10.49 -10.87 12.67
CA GLU A 14 11.51 -11.00 13.71
C GLU A 14 12.11 -9.65 14.16
N ASP A 15 11.93 -8.58 13.40
CA ASP A 15 12.29 -7.23 13.79
C ASP A 15 11.36 -6.64 14.86
N ALA A 16 10.26 -7.34 15.18
CA ALA A 16 9.31 -6.90 16.20
C ALA A 16 9.96 -6.91 17.60
N ARG A 17 10.19 -5.74 18.15
CA ARG A 17 10.80 -5.53 19.47
C ARG A 17 9.95 -4.62 20.32
N THR A 18 9.99 -4.85 21.65
CA THR A 18 9.18 -4.07 22.60
C THR A 18 9.49 -2.57 22.54
N GLY A 19 10.73 -2.18 22.28
CA GLY A 19 11.16 -0.78 22.15
C GLY A 19 10.42 -0.02 21.07
N LEU A 20 10.06 -0.67 19.95
CA LEU A 20 9.31 -0.05 18.85
C LEU A 20 7.89 0.42 19.26
N ARG A 21 7.34 -0.09 20.37
CA ARG A 21 6.04 0.36 20.90
C ARG A 21 6.01 1.84 21.26
N ALA A 22 7.18 2.43 21.57
CA ALA A 22 7.30 3.85 21.84
C ALA A 22 6.91 4.74 20.63
N LEU A 23 7.01 4.19 19.41
CA LEU A 23 6.65 4.87 18.17
C LEU A 23 5.13 4.89 17.91
N LEU A 24 4.36 4.00 18.54
CA LEU A 24 2.92 3.90 18.28
C LEU A 24 2.16 5.07 18.90
N ASP A 25 1.25 5.65 18.15
CA ASP A 25 0.26 6.58 18.70
C ASP A 25 -0.80 5.87 19.57
N PRO A 26 -1.67 6.60 20.30
CA PRO A 26 -2.68 5.99 21.15
C PRO A 26 -3.62 5.03 20.42
N VAL A 27 -4.02 5.34 19.19
CA VAL A 27 -4.94 4.50 18.40
C VAL A 27 -4.23 3.22 17.95
N GLU A 28 -3.00 3.34 17.51
CA GLU A 28 -2.17 2.20 17.13
C GLU A 28 -1.86 1.29 18.33
N ARG A 29 -1.64 1.86 19.51
CA ARG A 29 -1.42 1.08 20.76
C ARG A 29 -2.64 0.24 21.11
N VAL A 30 -3.83 0.81 21.08
CA VAL A 30 -5.08 0.08 21.31
C VAL A 30 -5.21 -1.08 20.34
N ARG A 31 -4.95 -0.84 19.04
CA ARG A 31 -5.00 -1.89 18.02
C ARG A 31 -3.94 -2.97 18.24
N TYR A 32 -2.71 -2.58 18.55
CA TYR A 32 -1.63 -3.51 18.90
C TYR A 32 -2.01 -4.42 20.06
N GLU A 33 -2.56 -3.85 21.13
CA GLU A 33 -2.94 -4.58 22.34
C GLU A 33 -4.16 -5.49 22.12
N SER A 34 -5.11 -5.08 21.27
CA SER A 34 -6.30 -5.87 20.91
C SER A 34 -6.04 -6.98 19.90
N THR A 35 -4.88 -6.97 19.23
CA THR A 35 -4.53 -8.02 18.26
C THR A 35 -4.12 -9.31 18.99
N VAL A 36 -4.95 -10.35 18.91
CA VAL A 36 -4.79 -11.62 19.61
C VAL A 36 -3.65 -12.45 19.01
N ASP A 37 -3.59 -12.56 17.68
CA ASP A 37 -2.54 -13.32 17.00
C ASP A 37 -1.15 -12.68 17.21
N PRO A 38 -0.18 -13.40 17.84
CA PRO A 38 1.14 -12.83 18.09
C PRO A 38 1.89 -12.43 16.83
N ALA A 39 1.77 -13.21 15.74
CA ALA A 39 2.43 -12.91 14.47
C ALA A 39 1.79 -11.68 13.81
N GLY A 40 0.46 -11.59 13.80
CA GLY A 40 -0.27 -10.41 13.34
C GLY A 40 0.07 -9.16 14.13
N ARG A 41 0.19 -9.28 15.46
CA ARG A 41 0.61 -8.20 16.34
C ARG A 41 2.04 -7.74 16.04
N GLY A 42 2.96 -8.68 15.81
CA GLY A 42 4.34 -8.37 15.43
C GLY A 42 4.41 -7.65 14.08
N ARG A 43 3.74 -8.16 13.05
CA ARG A 43 3.66 -7.52 11.72
C ARG A 43 3.07 -6.12 11.79
N PHE A 44 2.03 -5.93 12.58
CA PHE A 44 1.44 -4.61 12.81
C PHE A 44 2.43 -3.63 13.43
N LEU A 45 3.17 -4.06 14.49
CA LEU A 45 4.18 -3.25 15.14
C LEU A 45 5.30 -2.84 14.19
N VAL A 46 5.86 -3.80 13.45
CA VAL A 46 6.92 -3.57 12.46
C VAL A 46 6.44 -2.61 11.38
N GLY A 47 5.25 -2.83 10.82
CA GLY A 47 4.68 -1.98 9.77
C GLY A 47 4.46 -0.54 10.25
N CYS A 48 3.92 -0.33 11.45
CA CYS A 48 3.74 1.01 12.01
C CYS A 48 5.09 1.69 12.29
N ALA A 49 6.01 0.99 12.95
CA ALA A 49 7.32 1.54 13.29
C ALA A 49 8.12 1.92 12.04
N LEU A 50 8.19 1.03 11.05
CA LEU A 50 8.89 1.28 9.80
C LEU A 50 8.27 2.46 9.03
N SER A 51 6.94 2.53 8.95
CA SER A 51 6.25 3.65 8.31
C SER A 51 6.61 4.98 8.98
N ARG A 52 6.62 5.03 10.31
CA ARG A 52 6.93 6.23 11.07
C ARG A 52 8.41 6.64 10.95
N LEU A 53 9.34 5.69 10.91
CA LEU A 53 10.76 5.97 10.68
C LEU A 53 10.99 6.57 9.29
N VAL A 54 10.48 5.90 8.25
CA VAL A 54 10.65 6.34 6.86
C VAL A 54 9.99 7.69 6.60
N LEU A 55 8.76 7.88 7.07
CA LEU A 55 8.04 9.14 6.88
C LEU A 55 8.61 10.25 7.78
N GLY A 56 9.06 9.94 8.98
CA GLY A 56 9.71 10.88 9.88
C GLY A 56 10.99 11.47 9.25
N GLU A 57 11.84 10.62 8.69
CA GLU A 57 13.04 11.07 7.95
C GLU A 57 12.65 11.94 6.75
N LEU A 58 11.66 11.52 5.97
CA LEU A 58 11.21 12.25 4.78
C LEU A 58 10.60 13.63 5.09
N LEU A 59 9.90 13.74 6.23
CA LEU A 59 9.20 14.95 6.68
C LEU A 59 10.03 15.83 7.62
N GLY A 60 11.20 15.35 8.08
CA GLY A 60 11.99 16.02 9.11
C GLY A 60 11.34 16.02 10.48
N LEU A 61 10.55 14.99 10.81
CA LEU A 61 9.82 14.85 12.08
C LEU A 61 10.40 13.72 12.91
N PRO A 62 10.34 13.81 14.26
CA PRO A 62 10.51 12.63 15.11
C PRO A 62 9.51 11.53 14.69
N PRO A 63 9.92 10.26 14.60
CA PRO A 63 9.05 9.19 14.10
C PRO A 63 7.72 9.05 14.87
N ALA A 64 7.74 9.28 16.20
CA ALA A 64 6.54 9.24 17.02
C ALA A 64 5.53 10.36 16.69
N ASP A 65 6.01 11.48 16.13
CA ASP A 65 5.20 12.67 15.85
C ASP A 65 4.65 12.68 14.42
N VAL A 66 4.96 11.66 13.61
CA VAL A 66 4.42 11.54 12.24
C VAL A 66 2.90 11.43 12.32
N PRO A 67 2.14 12.38 11.72
CA PRO A 67 0.69 12.42 11.86
C PRO A 67 0.03 11.40 10.92
N LEU A 68 -0.24 10.20 11.42
CA LEU A 68 -0.90 9.13 10.67
C LEU A 68 -2.37 9.02 11.06
N ARG A 69 -3.24 8.83 10.08
CA ARG A 69 -4.66 8.56 10.30
C ARG A 69 -5.15 7.39 9.44
N ARG A 70 -6.15 6.68 9.98
CA ARG A 70 -6.94 5.69 9.26
C ARG A 70 -8.39 6.14 9.32
N VAL A 71 -8.98 6.37 8.17
CA VAL A 71 -10.41 6.68 8.08
C VAL A 71 -11.01 5.77 7.02
N CYS A 72 -11.94 4.93 7.43
CA CYS A 72 -12.66 4.06 6.50
C CYS A 72 -13.68 4.88 5.71
N PRO A 73 -13.63 4.94 4.38
CA PRO A 73 -14.58 5.71 3.59
C PRO A 73 -16.03 5.18 3.70
N ARG A 74 -16.21 3.94 4.20
CA ARG A 74 -17.52 3.31 4.32
C ARG A 74 -18.20 3.58 5.67
N CYS A 75 -17.45 3.61 6.78
CA CYS A 75 -18.02 3.71 8.14
C CYS A 75 -17.39 4.81 9.00
N GLY A 76 -16.39 5.56 8.50
CA GLY A 76 -15.67 6.59 9.27
C GLY A 76 -14.73 6.04 10.37
N GLY A 77 -14.74 4.73 10.63
CA GLY A 77 -13.97 4.12 11.71
C GLY A 77 -12.45 4.10 11.45
N PRO A 78 -11.62 3.85 12.50
CA PRO A 78 -10.16 3.94 12.44
C PRO A 78 -9.53 2.68 11.79
N HIS A 79 -9.98 2.31 10.62
CA HIS A 79 -9.47 1.22 9.80
C HIS A 79 -9.41 1.64 8.32
N GLY A 80 -8.89 0.78 7.44
CA GLY A 80 -8.66 1.09 6.03
C GLY A 80 -7.24 1.58 5.74
N LYS A 81 -7.05 2.23 4.60
CA LYS A 81 -5.74 2.77 4.18
C LYS A 81 -5.27 3.84 5.19
N VAL A 82 -3.97 3.78 5.51
CA VAL A 82 -3.32 4.83 6.34
C VAL A 82 -2.95 5.99 5.45
N HIS A 83 -3.15 7.20 5.96
CA HIS A 83 -2.79 8.45 5.28
C HIS A 83 -2.03 9.36 6.24
N LEU A 84 -1.24 10.29 5.68
CA LEU A 84 -0.76 11.44 6.44
C LEU A 84 -1.94 12.34 6.77
N ALA A 85 -2.11 12.67 8.06
CA ALA A 85 -3.11 13.65 8.51
C ALA A 85 -2.58 15.05 8.21
N LEU A 86 -3.04 15.65 7.10
CA LEU A 86 -2.67 17.02 6.76
C LEU A 86 -3.45 18.01 7.63
N PRO A 87 -2.85 19.17 8.04
CA PRO A 87 -3.57 20.21 8.75
C PRO A 87 -4.75 20.74 7.92
N PRO A 88 -5.85 21.21 8.56
CA PRO A 88 -7.05 21.69 7.88
C PRO A 88 -6.85 22.92 6.97
N ASP A 89 -5.75 23.65 7.10
CA ASP A 89 -5.46 24.89 6.37
C ASP A 89 -4.65 24.72 5.08
N GLY A 90 -4.52 23.50 4.55
CA GLY A 90 -3.94 23.26 3.23
C GLY A 90 -4.91 23.68 2.11
N PRO A 91 -4.42 24.06 0.90
CA PRO A 91 -5.30 24.32 -0.24
C PRO A 91 -6.22 23.11 -0.43
N ALA A 92 -7.51 23.38 -0.61
CA ALA A 92 -8.61 22.42 -0.64
C ALA A 92 -8.47 21.41 -1.83
N SER A 93 -7.58 20.47 -1.69
CA SER A 93 -7.59 19.20 -2.43
C SER A 93 -7.90 18.08 -1.46
N THR A 94 -9.10 18.12 -0.89
CA THR A 94 -9.66 16.96 -0.18
C THR A 94 -9.72 15.81 -1.18
N PRO A 95 -9.14 14.64 -0.88
CA PRO A 95 -9.41 13.46 -1.69
C PRO A 95 -10.93 13.30 -1.76
N ALA A 96 -11.48 13.17 -2.97
CA ALA A 96 -12.92 13.05 -3.18
C ALA A 96 -13.47 11.93 -2.29
N GLY A 97 -14.29 12.29 -1.28
CA GLY A 97 -14.95 11.32 -0.40
C GLY A 97 -14.75 11.47 1.12
N ILE A 98 -13.99 12.45 1.62
CA ILE A 98 -13.92 12.71 3.07
C ILE A 98 -14.90 13.82 3.42
N PRO A 99 -15.92 13.58 4.30
CA PRO A 99 -16.83 14.61 4.78
C PRO A 99 -16.08 15.73 5.51
N ALA A 100 -16.46 16.99 5.28
CA ALA A 100 -15.81 18.20 5.83
C ALA A 100 -15.80 18.25 7.37
N ASP A 101 -16.73 17.57 8.01
CA ASP A 101 -16.94 17.58 9.46
C ASP A 101 -15.87 16.81 10.25
N ILE A 102 -15.04 16.00 9.59
CA ILE A 102 -13.96 15.22 10.24
C ILE A 102 -12.63 16.00 10.28
N ALA A 103 -12.57 17.15 9.60
CA ALA A 103 -11.36 17.97 9.52
C ALA A 103 -11.04 18.75 10.81
N SER A 104 -11.95 18.78 11.82
CA SER A 104 -11.84 19.64 13.01
C SER A 104 -11.07 19.03 14.19
N ASP A 105 -10.75 17.72 14.18
CA ASP A 105 -10.01 17.06 15.26
C ASP A 105 -8.51 16.97 14.96
N THR A 106 -7.84 18.10 14.85
CA THR A 106 -6.36 18.11 14.86
C THR A 106 -5.89 17.91 16.28
N PRO A 107 -5.05 16.87 16.60
CA PRO A 107 -4.48 16.76 17.93
C PRO A 107 -3.68 18.01 18.26
N ALA A 108 -3.97 18.63 19.41
CA ALA A 108 -3.19 19.74 19.94
C ALA A 108 -1.73 19.30 20.07
N GLY A 109 -0.83 19.94 19.32
CA GLY A 109 0.59 19.63 19.38
C GLY A 109 1.26 19.28 18.05
N THR A 110 0.60 19.45 16.90
CA THR A 110 1.28 19.26 15.59
C THR A 110 2.41 20.29 15.47
N PRO A 111 3.69 19.87 15.31
CA PRO A 111 4.80 20.81 15.16
C PRO A 111 4.59 21.66 13.91
N SER A 112 4.75 22.99 14.06
CA SER A 112 4.57 23.96 12.96
C SER A 112 5.71 23.95 11.93
N ALA A 113 6.67 23.03 12.04
CA ALA A 113 7.98 23.10 11.41
C ALA A 113 8.24 22.07 10.29
N TYR A 114 7.28 21.18 9.94
CA TYR A 114 7.54 20.27 8.81
C TYR A 114 7.17 20.90 7.47
N ASP A 115 7.90 20.49 6.43
CA ASP A 115 7.64 20.97 5.07
C ASP A 115 6.30 20.44 4.57
N ARG A 116 5.27 21.29 4.68
CA ARG A 116 3.89 20.97 4.27
C ARG A 116 3.82 20.61 2.78
N SER A 117 4.64 21.22 1.93
CA SER A 117 4.64 20.94 0.49
C SER A 117 5.05 19.49 0.20
N VAL A 118 5.97 18.97 0.99
CA VAL A 118 6.39 17.55 0.93
C VAL A 118 5.28 16.65 1.40
N ALA A 119 4.63 16.95 2.51
CA ALA A 119 3.57 16.12 3.07
C ALA A 119 2.36 15.96 2.12
N PHE A 120 1.97 17.03 1.41
CA PHE A 120 0.89 17.00 0.41
C PHE A 120 1.21 16.13 -0.82
N SER A 121 2.47 15.89 -1.11
CA SER A 121 2.89 15.12 -2.27
C SER A 121 3.22 13.65 -1.96
N VAL A 122 3.24 13.26 -0.69
CA VAL A 122 3.68 11.92 -0.25
C VAL A 122 2.50 11.01 0.02
N ALA A 123 2.45 9.91 -0.70
CA ALA A 123 1.60 8.77 -0.39
C ALA A 123 2.45 7.57 0.02
N PHE A 124 1.89 6.68 0.84
CA PHE A 124 2.56 5.45 1.25
C PHE A 124 1.59 4.27 1.35
N SER A 125 2.13 3.07 1.30
CA SER A 125 1.38 1.82 1.41
C SER A 125 2.16 0.83 2.27
N VAL A 126 1.43 0.06 3.07
CA VAL A 126 1.99 -0.99 3.92
C VAL A 126 1.44 -2.34 3.47
N THR A 127 2.29 -3.34 3.41
CA THR A 127 1.91 -4.72 3.13
C THR A 127 2.61 -5.68 4.08
N HIS A 128 2.05 -6.88 4.23
CA HIS A 128 2.68 -7.98 4.95
C HIS A 128 2.11 -9.32 4.50
N SER A 129 2.97 -10.33 4.40
CA SER A 129 2.58 -11.73 4.20
C SER A 129 3.62 -12.62 4.87
N GLY A 130 3.18 -13.67 5.60
CA GLY A 130 4.08 -14.52 6.38
C GLY A 130 5.01 -13.73 7.30
N ALA A 131 6.30 -13.86 7.08
CA ALA A 131 7.34 -13.14 7.82
C ALA A 131 7.70 -11.76 7.24
N LEU A 132 7.19 -11.41 6.07
CA LEU A 132 7.53 -10.18 5.35
C LEU A 132 6.65 -9.00 5.78
N VAL A 133 7.26 -7.82 5.90
CA VAL A 133 6.59 -6.55 6.08
C VAL A 133 7.22 -5.53 5.12
N GLY A 134 6.39 -4.84 4.34
CA GLY A 134 6.86 -3.86 3.35
C GLY A 134 6.19 -2.49 3.52
N VAL A 135 6.95 -1.44 3.27
CA VAL A 135 6.46 -0.06 3.20
C VAL A 135 6.92 0.55 1.88
N ALA A 136 6.00 1.04 1.08
CA ALA A 136 6.29 1.81 -0.13
C ALA A 136 5.95 3.27 0.07
N VAL A 137 6.79 4.17 -0.46
CA VAL A 137 6.55 5.62 -0.48
C VAL A 137 6.70 6.15 -1.89
N CYS A 138 5.77 7.01 -2.30
CA CYS A 138 5.76 7.68 -3.59
C CYS A 138 5.47 9.17 -3.42
N ARG A 139 6.05 10.01 -4.29
CA ARG A 139 5.71 11.43 -4.41
C ARG A 139 4.93 11.68 -5.69
N GLY A 140 3.88 12.49 -5.61
CA GLY A 140 3.11 12.91 -6.78
C GLY A 140 2.13 11.88 -7.32
N GLY A 141 1.79 10.85 -6.54
CA GLY A 141 0.77 9.85 -6.90
C GLY A 141 0.42 8.97 -5.72
N GLU A 142 -0.78 8.39 -5.73
CA GLU A 142 -1.20 7.39 -4.74
C GLU A 142 -0.49 6.07 -5.01
N VAL A 143 0.05 5.44 -3.97
CA VAL A 143 0.81 4.19 -4.08
C VAL A 143 0.12 3.03 -3.38
N GLY A 144 0.21 1.85 -3.97
CA GLY A 144 -0.15 0.57 -3.38
C GLY A 144 0.99 -0.42 -3.53
N LEU A 145 1.28 -1.15 -2.46
CA LEU A 145 2.28 -2.22 -2.41
C LEU A 145 1.61 -3.49 -1.92
N ASP A 146 1.90 -4.60 -2.58
CA ASP A 146 1.50 -5.91 -2.12
C ASP A 146 2.63 -6.93 -2.26
N VAL A 147 2.65 -7.93 -1.35
CA VAL A 147 3.57 -9.07 -1.34
C VAL A 147 2.84 -10.30 -0.84
N GLU A 148 3.18 -11.46 -1.41
CA GLU A 148 2.66 -12.74 -0.95
C GLU A 148 3.76 -13.77 -0.72
N GLU A 149 3.63 -14.52 0.38
CA GLU A 149 4.56 -15.58 0.73
C GLU A 149 4.32 -16.79 -0.18
N SER A 150 5.35 -17.18 -0.95
CA SER A 150 5.23 -18.25 -1.96
C SER A 150 5.02 -19.66 -1.39
N HIS A 151 5.34 -19.85 -0.11
CA HIS A 151 5.25 -21.15 0.56
C HIS A 151 4.00 -21.28 1.43
N ALA A 152 3.08 -20.30 1.37
CA ALA A 152 1.83 -20.38 2.09
C ALA A 152 1.02 -21.59 1.63
N ASP A 153 0.56 -22.41 2.58
CA ASP A 153 -0.40 -23.46 2.31
C ASP A 153 -1.75 -22.80 2.02
N MET A 154 -2.15 -22.83 0.76
CA MET A 154 -3.39 -22.18 0.32
C MET A 154 -4.14 -23.03 -0.70
N ASP A 155 -5.46 -23.02 -0.62
CA ASP A 155 -6.33 -23.52 -1.67
C ASP A 155 -6.41 -22.50 -2.82
N VAL A 156 -5.49 -22.68 -3.78
CA VAL A 156 -5.40 -21.83 -4.97
C VAL A 156 -6.68 -21.81 -5.77
N ASP A 157 -7.36 -22.96 -5.89
CA ASP A 157 -8.57 -23.08 -6.69
C ASP A 157 -9.73 -22.28 -6.10
N SER A 158 -9.92 -22.33 -4.78
CA SER A 158 -10.94 -21.53 -4.10
C SER A 158 -10.62 -20.04 -4.15
N ALA A 159 -9.35 -19.66 -3.90
CA ALA A 159 -8.92 -18.27 -3.94
C ALA A 159 -9.04 -17.68 -5.36
N ALA A 160 -8.63 -18.43 -6.38
CA ALA A 160 -8.69 -17.98 -7.77
C ALA A 160 -10.13 -17.71 -8.23
N ARG A 161 -11.11 -18.55 -7.87
CA ARG A 161 -12.51 -18.34 -8.23
C ARG A 161 -13.10 -17.05 -7.63
N VAL A 162 -12.59 -16.60 -6.50
CA VAL A 162 -13.04 -15.35 -5.86
C VAL A 162 -12.34 -14.13 -6.41
N ALA A 163 -11.07 -14.26 -6.81
CA ALA A 163 -10.22 -13.13 -7.12
C ALA A 163 -10.06 -12.86 -8.64
N LEU A 164 -10.09 -13.90 -9.47
CA LEU A 164 -9.75 -13.77 -10.88
C LEU A 164 -10.98 -13.54 -11.75
N SER A 165 -10.84 -12.73 -12.81
CA SER A 165 -11.82 -12.64 -13.89
C SER A 165 -11.95 -13.98 -14.62
N ASP A 166 -12.99 -14.15 -15.44
CA ASP A 166 -13.15 -15.39 -16.20
C ASP A 166 -12.00 -15.64 -17.16
N ALA A 167 -11.44 -14.58 -17.76
CA ALA A 167 -10.27 -14.66 -18.65
C ALA A 167 -9.00 -15.06 -17.90
N GLU A 168 -8.73 -14.41 -16.74
CA GLU A 168 -7.59 -14.74 -15.90
C GLU A 168 -7.69 -16.18 -15.34
N LEU A 169 -8.89 -16.62 -14.96
CA LEU A 169 -9.14 -17.95 -14.45
C LEU A 169 -8.90 -19.02 -15.54
N ALA A 170 -9.39 -18.78 -16.75
CA ALA A 170 -9.14 -19.66 -17.89
C ALA A 170 -7.63 -19.76 -18.20
N ALA A 171 -6.91 -18.62 -18.18
CA ALA A 171 -5.46 -18.58 -18.38
C ALA A 171 -4.71 -19.33 -17.26
N LEU A 172 -5.16 -19.22 -16.00
CA LEU A 172 -4.57 -19.97 -14.88
C LEU A 172 -4.75 -21.47 -15.06
N TYR A 173 -5.94 -21.94 -15.40
CA TYR A 173 -6.21 -23.37 -15.55
C TYR A 173 -5.59 -23.99 -16.81
N ALA A 174 -5.24 -23.21 -17.80
CA ALA A 174 -4.45 -23.67 -18.95
C ALA A 174 -3.00 -24.04 -18.56
N ARG A 175 -2.51 -23.63 -17.37
CA ARG A 175 -1.16 -23.94 -16.90
C ARG A 175 -1.06 -25.30 -16.25
N PRO A 176 0.14 -25.91 -16.26
CA PRO A 176 0.46 -27.05 -15.41
C PRO A 176 0.15 -26.73 -13.93
N THR A 177 -0.31 -27.72 -13.18
CA THR A 177 -0.72 -27.53 -11.77
C THR A 177 0.38 -26.89 -10.90
N VAL A 178 1.65 -27.30 -11.12
CA VAL A 178 2.80 -26.78 -10.37
C VAL A 178 3.07 -25.28 -10.60
N GLU A 179 2.60 -24.72 -11.71
CA GLU A 179 2.78 -23.32 -12.07
C GLU A 179 1.60 -22.44 -11.62
N ARG A 180 0.47 -23.04 -11.21
CA ARG A 180 -0.75 -22.29 -10.90
C ARG A 180 -0.59 -21.38 -9.69
N GLN A 181 0.00 -21.86 -8.60
CA GLN A 181 0.19 -21.05 -7.41
C GLN A 181 1.10 -19.84 -7.65
N PRO A 182 2.31 -19.96 -8.22
CA PRO A 182 3.12 -18.79 -8.54
C PRO A 182 2.44 -17.78 -9.48
N ALA A 183 1.73 -18.29 -10.50
CA ALA A 183 1.00 -17.45 -11.45
C ALA A 183 -0.17 -16.72 -10.77
N PHE A 184 -0.94 -17.42 -9.92
CA PHE A 184 -2.02 -16.84 -9.14
C PHE A 184 -1.50 -15.74 -8.21
N LEU A 185 -0.46 -16.02 -7.41
CA LEU A 185 0.08 -15.05 -6.45
C LEU A 185 0.59 -13.78 -7.14
N ARG A 186 1.21 -13.90 -8.32
CA ARG A 186 1.64 -12.73 -9.10
C ARG A 186 0.44 -11.91 -9.60
N THR A 187 -0.61 -12.55 -10.08
CA THR A 187 -1.84 -11.85 -10.49
C THR A 187 -2.53 -11.19 -9.29
N TRP A 188 -2.59 -11.90 -8.17
CA TRP A 188 -3.16 -11.40 -6.92
C TRP A 188 -2.43 -10.17 -6.41
N THR A 189 -1.09 -10.20 -6.30
CA THR A 189 -0.31 -9.05 -5.82
C THR A 189 -0.49 -7.82 -6.71
N ARG A 190 -0.61 -7.99 -8.03
CA ARG A 190 -0.92 -6.90 -8.96
C ARG A 190 -2.27 -6.25 -8.65
N LYS A 191 -3.33 -7.06 -8.47
CA LYS A 191 -4.68 -6.57 -8.14
C LYS A 191 -4.71 -5.85 -6.79
N GLU A 192 -4.15 -6.47 -5.76
CA GLU A 192 -4.09 -5.86 -4.43
C GLU A 192 -3.28 -4.56 -4.41
N ALA A 193 -2.17 -4.48 -5.13
CA ALA A 193 -1.42 -3.24 -5.29
C ALA A 193 -2.27 -2.13 -5.91
N VAL A 194 -3.04 -2.44 -6.97
CA VAL A 194 -3.97 -1.48 -7.59
C VAL A 194 -5.05 -1.03 -6.60
N LEU A 195 -5.71 -1.95 -5.89
CA LEU A 195 -6.76 -1.61 -4.92
C LEU A 195 -6.22 -0.80 -3.73
N LYS A 196 -4.99 -1.09 -3.28
CA LYS A 196 -4.29 -0.32 -2.24
C LYS A 196 -3.92 1.07 -2.73
N ALA A 197 -3.47 1.23 -3.98
CA ALA A 197 -3.23 2.54 -4.58
C ALA A 197 -4.52 3.37 -4.59
N LEU A 198 -5.63 2.80 -5.01
CA LEU A 198 -6.93 3.46 -5.05
C LEU A 198 -7.56 3.70 -3.66
N GLY A 199 -7.08 3.03 -2.62
CA GLY A 199 -7.64 3.13 -1.27
C GLY A 199 -9.03 2.54 -1.11
N VAL A 200 -9.54 1.78 -2.09
CA VAL A 200 -10.90 1.23 -2.09
C VAL A 200 -11.02 -0.09 -1.30
N GLY A 201 -9.89 -0.72 -0.99
CA GLY A 201 -9.84 -2.00 -0.30
C GLY A 201 -10.65 -3.09 -1.03
N LEU A 202 -11.07 -4.11 -0.30
CA LEU A 202 -11.90 -5.22 -0.81
C LEU A 202 -13.38 -4.81 -1.04
N GLY A 203 -13.69 -3.53 -1.04
CA GLY A 203 -15.03 -3.02 -1.36
C GLY A 203 -15.38 -3.13 -2.84
N VAL A 204 -14.40 -3.38 -3.69
CA VAL A 204 -14.53 -3.60 -5.13
C VAL A 204 -14.33 -5.09 -5.41
N PRO A 205 -15.22 -5.74 -6.18
CA PRO A 205 -15.04 -7.13 -6.54
C PRO A 205 -13.75 -7.34 -7.33
N LEU A 206 -12.82 -8.15 -6.82
CA LEU A 206 -11.55 -8.47 -7.48
C LEU A 206 -11.71 -9.02 -8.89
N ARG A 207 -12.79 -9.79 -9.13
CA ARG A 207 -13.10 -10.36 -10.45
C ARG A 207 -13.39 -9.32 -11.53
N GLU A 208 -13.84 -8.13 -11.15
CA GLU A 208 -14.12 -7.03 -12.08
C GLU A 208 -12.88 -6.22 -12.44
N LEU A 209 -11.79 -6.33 -11.67
CA LEU A 209 -10.50 -5.74 -11.99
C LEU A 209 -9.67 -6.77 -12.74
N GLU A 210 -9.37 -6.54 -14.02
CA GLU A 210 -8.52 -7.44 -14.81
C GLU A 210 -7.14 -6.83 -14.98
N VAL A 211 -6.11 -7.64 -14.76
CA VAL A 211 -4.70 -7.27 -14.95
C VAL A 211 -4.03 -8.17 -15.98
N SER A 212 -2.92 -7.74 -16.53
CA SER A 212 -2.14 -8.54 -17.48
C SER A 212 -1.66 -9.86 -16.84
N GLY A 213 -1.55 -10.89 -17.66
CA GLY A 213 -1.02 -12.21 -17.22
C GLY A 213 0.42 -12.10 -16.71
N PRO A 214 0.87 -13.05 -15.88
CA PRO A 214 2.15 -12.97 -15.17
C PRO A 214 3.39 -12.94 -16.09
N GLU A 215 3.27 -13.34 -17.36
CA GLU A 215 4.33 -13.28 -18.37
C GLU A 215 4.47 -11.92 -19.04
N HIS A 216 3.47 -11.06 -18.89
CA HIS A 216 3.43 -9.74 -19.53
C HIS A 216 3.82 -8.65 -18.53
N PRO A 217 4.33 -7.51 -19.01
CA PRO A 217 4.50 -6.33 -18.16
C PRO A 217 3.21 -6.02 -17.41
N PRO A 218 3.28 -5.64 -16.10
CA PRO A 218 2.10 -5.44 -15.27
C PRO A 218 1.30 -4.22 -15.77
N ALA A 219 0.00 -4.43 -16.00
CA ALA A 219 -0.94 -3.41 -16.45
C ALA A 219 -2.37 -3.77 -16.04
N VAL A 220 -3.22 -2.75 -15.90
CA VAL A 220 -4.67 -2.93 -15.76
C VAL A 220 -5.30 -3.02 -17.13
N LEU A 221 -6.01 -4.12 -17.41
CA LEU A 221 -6.69 -4.37 -18.68
C LEU A 221 -8.17 -3.97 -18.62
N ALA A 222 -8.83 -4.22 -17.50
CA ALA A 222 -10.23 -3.82 -17.30
C ALA A 222 -10.47 -3.29 -15.90
N TRP A 223 -11.29 -2.25 -15.79
CA TRP A 223 -11.67 -1.60 -14.56
C TRP A 223 -13.06 -2.02 -14.12
N PRO A 224 -13.29 -2.19 -12.80
CA PRO A 224 -14.61 -2.43 -12.26
C PRO A 224 -15.60 -1.35 -12.66
N ALA A 225 -16.80 -1.76 -13.10
CA ALA A 225 -17.84 -0.82 -13.54
C ALA A 225 -18.30 0.12 -12.41
N ARG A 226 -18.19 -0.34 -11.15
CA ARG A 226 -18.58 0.41 -9.95
C ARG A 226 -17.51 1.37 -9.45
N LEU A 227 -16.35 1.43 -10.08
CA LEU A 227 -15.31 2.38 -9.69
C LEU A 227 -15.74 3.79 -10.10
N ALA A 228 -16.06 4.62 -9.11
CA ALA A 228 -16.61 5.95 -9.32
C ALA A 228 -15.64 6.88 -10.08
N THR A 229 -14.34 6.71 -9.84
CA THR A 229 -13.31 7.52 -10.51
C THR A 229 -12.14 6.63 -10.88
N ARG A 230 -11.80 6.58 -12.17
CA ARG A 230 -10.59 5.92 -12.66
C ARG A 230 -9.42 6.89 -12.57
N PRO A 231 -8.21 6.44 -12.20
CA PRO A 231 -7.03 7.30 -12.27
C PRO A 231 -6.75 7.68 -13.73
N HIS A 232 -6.19 8.87 -13.95
CA HIS A 232 -5.73 9.29 -15.27
C HIS A 232 -4.63 8.37 -15.80
N LEU A 233 -3.72 7.98 -14.90
CA LEU A 233 -2.63 7.05 -15.17
C LEU A 233 -2.55 6.02 -14.04
N MET A 234 -2.38 4.75 -14.42
CA MET A 234 -2.00 3.66 -13.52
C MET A 234 -0.72 3.05 -14.07
N SER A 235 0.36 3.19 -13.32
CA SER A 235 1.65 2.57 -13.62
C SER A 235 1.95 1.48 -12.60
N MET A 236 2.56 0.39 -13.03
CA MET A 236 2.81 -0.78 -12.18
C MET A 236 4.21 -1.33 -12.40
N ALA A 237 4.75 -1.99 -11.38
CA ALA A 237 5.97 -2.80 -11.49
C ALA A 237 5.85 -4.05 -10.61
N ASP A 238 6.37 -5.17 -11.13
CA ASP A 238 6.57 -6.39 -10.34
C ASP A 238 7.92 -6.36 -9.64
N MET A 239 7.96 -7.04 -8.51
CA MET A 239 9.17 -7.30 -7.74
C MET A 239 9.18 -8.76 -7.29
N VAL A 240 10.36 -9.25 -6.92
CA VAL A 240 10.52 -10.52 -6.23
C VAL A 240 11.32 -10.27 -4.96
N VAL A 241 10.74 -10.59 -3.82
CA VAL A 241 11.38 -10.45 -2.50
C VAL A 241 12.06 -11.77 -2.17
N ASP A 242 13.30 -11.72 -1.68
CA ASP A 242 14.13 -12.91 -1.33
C ASP A 242 14.28 -13.93 -2.48
N GLY A 243 14.12 -13.49 -3.72
CA GLY A 243 14.23 -14.34 -4.91
C GLY A 243 13.04 -15.27 -5.17
N VAL A 244 12.03 -15.31 -4.30
CA VAL A 244 10.90 -16.26 -4.38
C VAL A 244 9.52 -15.66 -4.17
N HIS A 245 9.37 -14.59 -3.37
CA HIS A 245 8.08 -14.05 -3.00
C HIS A 245 7.62 -12.97 -3.99
N PRO A 246 6.53 -13.18 -4.74
CA PRO A 246 6.03 -12.17 -5.66
C PRO A 246 5.51 -10.95 -4.91
N ALA A 247 5.83 -9.79 -5.44
CA ALA A 247 5.31 -8.51 -4.97
C ALA A 247 5.01 -7.61 -6.16
N ALA A 248 4.11 -6.66 -5.96
CA ALA A 248 3.78 -5.66 -6.96
C ALA A 248 3.60 -4.28 -6.32
N VAL A 249 3.97 -3.26 -7.08
CA VAL A 249 3.68 -1.87 -6.74
C VAL A 249 2.84 -1.25 -7.85
N ALA A 250 1.87 -0.43 -7.45
CA ALA A 250 1.04 0.36 -8.36
C ALA A 250 1.05 1.83 -7.94
N VAL A 251 1.09 2.73 -8.90
CA VAL A 251 1.01 4.18 -8.70
C VAL A 251 -0.16 4.71 -9.52
N ALA A 252 -1.10 5.35 -8.83
CA ALA A 252 -2.25 6.01 -9.43
C ALA A 252 -2.06 7.52 -9.41
N VAL A 253 -2.19 8.16 -10.56
CA VAL A 253 -2.13 9.62 -10.69
C VAL A 253 -3.50 10.15 -11.08
N ALA A 254 -4.01 11.11 -10.31
CA ALA A 254 -5.25 11.79 -10.62
C ALA A 254 -5.05 12.72 -11.84
N GLY A 255 -6.01 12.77 -12.75
CA GLY A 255 -5.99 13.70 -13.87
C GLY A 255 -6.42 15.10 -13.44
N ALA A 256 -5.72 16.12 -13.91
CA ALA A 256 -6.22 17.49 -13.92
C ALA A 256 -6.97 17.72 -15.24
N GLY A 257 -8.30 17.50 -15.24
CA GLY A 257 -9.18 17.92 -16.34
C GLY A 257 -9.16 17.04 -17.61
N ASP A 258 -10.26 17.15 -18.36
CA ASP A 258 -10.63 16.46 -19.61
C ASP A 258 -9.58 16.59 -20.74
N GLY A 259 -8.54 15.82 -20.65
CA GLY A 259 -7.60 15.67 -21.74
C GLY A 259 -7.30 14.18 -21.95
N GLY A 260 -7.98 13.55 -22.90
CA GLY A 260 -7.72 12.17 -23.33
C GLY A 260 -6.30 12.01 -23.89
N GLY A 261 -5.30 12.18 -23.07
CA GLY A 261 -3.92 11.86 -23.37
C GLY A 261 -3.73 10.35 -23.21
N GLN A 262 -3.39 9.67 -24.30
CA GLN A 262 -2.75 8.36 -24.22
C GLN A 262 -1.48 8.54 -23.41
N GLY A 263 -1.54 8.19 -22.12
CA GLY A 263 -0.41 8.25 -21.19
C GLY A 263 0.74 7.43 -21.76
N GLY A 264 1.82 8.09 -22.11
CA GLY A 264 3.06 7.44 -22.43
C GLY A 264 3.42 6.48 -21.28
N ALA A 265 3.97 5.32 -21.62
CA ALA A 265 4.34 4.27 -20.68
C ALA A 265 5.56 4.70 -19.82
N ASP A 266 5.37 5.73 -18.99
CA ASP A 266 6.32 6.06 -17.91
C ASP A 266 6.09 5.03 -16.80
N GLY A 267 6.97 4.01 -16.78
CA GLY A 267 6.90 2.92 -15.82
C GLY A 267 7.17 3.40 -14.37
N VAL A 268 6.91 2.54 -13.40
CA VAL A 268 7.33 2.75 -12.00
C VAL A 268 8.82 2.41 -11.90
N ARG A 269 9.60 3.29 -11.29
CA ARG A 269 11.00 3.01 -10.95
C ARG A 269 11.10 2.71 -9.47
N VAL A 270 11.37 1.46 -9.13
CA VAL A 270 11.46 1.00 -7.75
C VAL A 270 12.91 1.06 -7.27
N THR A 271 13.12 1.65 -6.08
CA THR A 271 14.36 1.54 -5.31
C THR A 271 14.04 0.78 -4.02
N VAL A 272 14.79 -0.29 -3.77
CA VAL A 272 14.61 -1.15 -2.60
C VAL A 272 15.62 -0.79 -1.51
N HIS A 273 15.14 -0.72 -0.27
CA HIS A 273 15.91 -0.37 0.92
C HIS A 273 15.80 -1.44 2.01
N ASP A 274 16.79 -1.50 2.90
CA ASP A 274 16.81 -2.36 4.07
C ASP A 274 15.99 -1.74 5.22
N GLY A 275 14.77 -2.20 5.40
CA GLY A 275 13.88 -1.78 6.47
C GLY A 275 14.27 -2.39 7.83
N SER A 276 14.79 -3.62 7.85
CA SER A 276 15.30 -4.25 9.07
C SER A 276 16.48 -3.46 9.65
N GLY A 277 17.41 -3.01 8.80
CA GLY A 277 18.52 -2.14 9.19
C GLY A 277 18.03 -0.79 9.74
N ALA A 278 17.02 -0.18 9.11
CA ALA A 278 16.43 1.07 9.60
C ALA A 278 15.79 0.90 10.99
N LEU A 279 15.04 -0.19 11.20
CA LEU A 279 14.48 -0.52 12.52
C LEU A 279 15.58 -0.77 13.55
N ALA A 280 16.64 -1.51 13.18
CA ALA A 280 17.77 -1.79 14.08
C ALA A 280 18.54 -0.54 14.51
N ALA A 281 18.64 0.46 13.63
CA ALA A 281 19.33 1.71 13.92
C ALA A 281 18.56 2.60 14.91
N TYR A 282 17.24 2.47 15.01
CA TYR A 282 16.42 3.27 15.93
C TYR A 282 16.66 2.96 17.41
N ASP A 283 17.06 1.74 17.75
CA ASP A 283 17.28 1.28 19.13
C ASP A 283 18.69 1.60 19.68
N ARG A 284 19.52 2.28 18.90
CA ARG A 284 20.88 2.69 19.30
C ARG A 284 20.92 4.15 19.71
#